data_36d05482448307984b38cae0fcadf580
#
_entry.id   36d05482448307984b38cae0fcadf580
#
_cell.length_a   1.000
_cell.length_b   1.000
_cell.length_c   1.000
_cell.angle_alpha   90.00
_cell.angle_beta   90.00
_cell.angle_gamma   90.00
#
_symmetry.space_group_name_H-M   'P 1'
#
loop_
_entity.id
_entity.type
_entity.pdbx_description
1 polymer ?
#
loop_
_entity_poly.entity_id
_entity_poly.type
_entity_poly.pdbx_seq_one_letter_code
_entity_poly.pdbx_strand_id
1 'polypeptide(L)'
;LDRISPYLMAAAIGTEGKEYYNHPGFDVFALGRALYTNYTSGEIVSGASTITQQLARMLLLSDERFVQSYERKAREIILAAEITRRYTKEQVLELYLNEIFYGNFSYGIEAAAETSFNTTAANLTLWQASFLAGLPQAPAEYDVYTNRDFTLERNKTVLLLMYQLSNEKNCIHIGEELMPVCLDAMQTLDAANTLEAYEFTKQDFEMRFPHWVVFIQSLLESQFDSQTIYRSGFTIYTTLDPYLQVEAEEAVQEQLAQMTGNNATNGAVIAMDPKTGEILSMVGSADFYNADISGQVNMALTQTRQPGSAIKPLTYLAAFEKDWTPATLIWDVPASFPPSGDPNDTNPRYEPVNYDGRFHGPVTVRDALANSYNIPAVKALEYVGIYDDPSTGVADGFINLARRLGITSLTRSDYGLSLTLGGGEVSLL
;
A
#
# COMPACT_ATOMS: atom_id res chain seq x y z
N LEU A 1 -25.92 -19.78 -4.53
CA LEU A 1 -26.52 -19.05 -5.66
C LEU A 1 -27.88 -18.43 -5.34
N ASP A 2 -28.64 -18.98 -4.41
CA ASP A 2 -30.01 -18.53 -4.07
C ASP A 2 -30.11 -17.05 -3.65
N ARG A 3 -28.98 -16.45 -3.28
CA ARG A 3 -28.87 -15.03 -2.87
C ARG A 3 -28.19 -14.16 -3.93
N ILE A 4 -28.10 -14.65 -5.17
CA ILE A 4 -27.48 -13.92 -6.28
C ILE A 4 -28.52 -13.73 -7.39
N SER A 5 -28.61 -12.51 -7.94
CA SER A 5 -29.55 -12.20 -9.02
C SER A 5 -29.35 -13.11 -10.23
N PRO A 6 -30.40 -13.70 -10.80
CA PRO A 6 -30.32 -14.45 -12.06
C PRO A 6 -29.70 -13.65 -13.21
N TYR A 7 -29.93 -12.34 -13.25
CA TYR A 7 -29.33 -11.47 -14.28
C TYR A 7 -27.81 -11.45 -14.20
N LEU A 8 -27.24 -11.48 -12.98
CA LEU A 8 -25.79 -11.50 -12.82
C LEU A 8 -25.18 -12.82 -13.24
N MET A 9 -25.81 -13.93 -12.84
CA MET A 9 -25.36 -15.27 -13.27
C MET A 9 -25.40 -15.39 -14.79
N ALA A 10 -26.50 -14.94 -15.41
CA ALA A 10 -26.64 -14.90 -16.87
C ALA A 10 -25.61 -13.99 -17.54
N ALA A 11 -25.30 -12.83 -16.93
CA ALA A 11 -24.28 -11.91 -17.44
C ALA A 11 -22.87 -12.51 -17.37
N ALA A 12 -22.52 -13.15 -16.27
CA ALA A 12 -21.21 -13.84 -16.12
C ALA A 12 -21.07 -14.99 -17.14
N ILE A 13 -22.10 -15.80 -17.34
CA ILE A 13 -22.10 -16.88 -18.35
C ILE A 13 -22.02 -16.29 -19.77
N GLY A 14 -22.80 -15.24 -20.06
CA GLY A 14 -22.81 -14.59 -21.37
C GLY A 14 -21.47 -13.95 -21.74
N THR A 15 -20.75 -13.44 -20.75
CA THR A 15 -19.49 -12.71 -20.94
C THR A 15 -18.28 -13.63 -20.98
N GLU A 16 -18.19 -14.56 -20.03
CA GLU A 16 -16.99 -15.36 -19.77
C GLU A 16 -17.07 -16.79 -20.32
N GLY A 17 -18.27 -17.27 -20.70
CA GLY A 17 -18.37 -18.64 -21.18
C GLY A 17 -19.72 -19.11 -21.69
N LYS A 18 -20.04 -18.82 -22.95
CA LYS A 18 -21.27 -19.30 -23.63
C LYS A 18 -21.51 -20.81 -23.50
N GLU A 19 -20.46 -21.62 -23.42
CA GLU A 19 -20.49 -23.06 -23.28
C GLU A 19 -20.09 -23.50 -21.84
N TYR A 20 -20.35 -22.67 -20.85
CA TYR A 20 -19.94 -22.90 -19.46
C TYR A 20 -20.36 -24.28 -18.93
N TYR A 21 -21.58 -24.69 -19.19
CA TYR A 21 -22.10 -25.98 -18.75
C TYR A 21 -21.59 -27.19 -19.53
N ASN A 22 -21.06 -26.98 -20.74
CA ASN A 22 -20.74 -28.05 -21.69
C ASN A 22 -19.26 -28.46 -21.73
N HIS A 23 -18.35 -27.66 -21.14
CA HIS A 23 -16.92 -27.97 -21.19
C HIS A 23 -16.37 -28.48 -19.83
N PRO A 24 -15.27 -29.26 -19.81
CA PRO A 24 -14.69 -29.87 -18.59
C PRO A 24 -13.80 -28.92 -17.76
N GLY A 25 -14.14 -27.64 -17.69
CA GLY A 25 -13.36 -26.62 -16.98
C GLY A 25 -12.49 -25.76 -17.91
N PHE A 26 -12.25 -26.16 -19.14
CA PHE A 26 -11.54 -25.42 -20.17
C PHE A 26 -12.16 -25.66 -21.54
N ASP A 27 -12.12 -24.68 -22.43
CA ASP A 27 -12.65 -24.77 -23.79
C ASP A 27 -11.51 -25.09 -24.76
N VAL A 28 -11.51 -26.32 -25.27
CA VAL A 28 -10.48 -26.82 -26.20
C VAL A 28 -10.49 -26.05 -27.52
N PHE A 29 -11.65 -25.67 -28.02
CA PHE A 29 -11.78 -24.95 -29.30
C PHE A 29 -11.34 -23.49 -29.15
N ALA A 30 -11.72 -22.83 -28.05
CA ALA A 30 -11.28 -21.49 -27.76
C ALA A 30 -9.76 -21.44 -27.51
N LEU A 31 -9.20 -22.44 -26.83
CA LEU A 31 -7.76 -22.57 -26.62
C LEU A 31 -7.00 -22.76 -27.94
N GLY A 32 -7.49 -23.65 -28.83
CA GLY A 32 -6.89 -23.85 -30.14
C GLY A 32 -6.91 -22.59 -31.01
N ARG A 33 -8.02 -21.85 -30.98
CA ARG A 33 -8.16 -20.57 -31.69
C ARG A 33 -7.21 -19.52 -31.14
N ALA A 34 -7.11 -19.39 -29.81
CA ALA A 34 -6.21 -18.45 -29.15
C ALA A 34 -4.74 -18.76 -29.49
N LEU A 35 -4.33 -20.03 -29.46
CA LEU A 35 -2.98 -20.45 -29.85
C LEU A 35 -2.67 -20.10 -31.31
N TYR A 36 -3.61 -20.34 -32.22
CA TYR A 36 -3.45 -20.00 -33.64
C TYR A 36 -3.35 -18.48 -33.84
N THR A 37 -4.23 -17.68 -33.18
CA THR A 37 -4.20 -16.22 -33.28
C THR A 37 -2.91 -15.65 -32.70
N ASN A 38 -2.48 -16.08 -31.54
CA ASN A 38 -1.26 -15.63 -30.89
C ASN A 38 0.00 -16.01 -31.71
N TYR A 39 -0.01 -17.20 -32.34
CA TYR A 39 1.07 -17.61 -33.25
C TYR A 39 1.16 -16.74 -34.51
N THR A 40 0.01 -16.38 -35.08
CA THR A 40 -0.04 -15.58 -36.32
C THR A 40 0.20 -14.08 -36.09
N SER A 41 -0.20 -13.55 -34.93
CA SER A 41 0.01 -12.13 -34.56
C SER A 41 1.39 -11.86 -33.98
N GLY A 42 2.09 -12.88 -33.46
CA GLY A 42 3.36 -12.73 -32.76
C GLY A 42 3.23 -12.14 -31.34
N GLU A 43 2.01 -11.87 -30.90
CA GLU A 43 1.66 -11.30 -29.59
C GLU A 43 0.55 -12.11 -28.92
N ILE A 44 0.43 -12.00 -27.58
CA ILE A 44 -0.67 -12.63 -26.84
C ILE A 44 -1.92 -11.73 -26.94
N VAL A 45 -2.67 -11.90 -28.03
CA VAL A 45 -3.82 -11.04 -28.38
C VAL A 45 -5.14 -11.58 -27.85
N SER A 46 -5.26 -12.89 -27.63
CA SER A 46 -6.53 -13.54 -27.26
C SER A 46 -6.43 -14.34 -25.97
N GLY A 47 -7.31 -14.02 -25.03
CA GLY A 47 -7.52 -14.78 -23.80
C GLY A 47 -8.68 -15.77 -23.96
N ALA A 48 -8.40 -17.07 -23.88
CA ALA A 48 -9.42 -18.13 -23.90
C ALA A 48 -9.59 -18.75 -22.51
N SER A 49 -9.66 -17.94 -21.48
CA SER A 49 -9.83 -18.42 -20.10
C SER A 49 -11.29 -18.56 -19.76
N THR A 50 -11.70 -19.71 -19.25
CA THR A 50 -13.05 -19.96 -18.73
C THR A 50 -13.19 -19.46 -17.29
N ILE A 51 -14.44 -19.35 -16.79
CA ILE A 51 -14.75 -19.07 -15.39
C ILE A 51 -13.95 -19.99 -14.44
N THR A 52 -13.91 -21.29 -14.72
CA THR A 52 -13.18 -22.26 -13.90
C THR A 52 -11.67 -22.03 -13.93
N GLN A 53 -11.10 -21.65 -15.08
CA GLN A 53 -9.68 -21.31 -15.18
C GLN A 53 -9.35 -20.01 -14.43
N GLN A 54 -10.22 -19.01 -14.49
CA GLN A 54 -10.06 -17.78 -13.72
C GLN A 54 -10.12 -18.07 -12.21
N LEU A 55 -11.06 -18.89 -11.77
CA LEU A 55 -11.17 -19.34 -10.38
C LEU A 55 -9.91 -20.10 -9.93
N ALA A 56 -9.43 -21.06 -10.74
CA ALA A 56 -8.19 -21.80 -10.46
C ALA A 56 -6.98 -20.87 -10.30
N ARG A 57 -6.84 -19.88 -11.18
CA ARG A 57 -5.79 -18.88 -11.12
C ARG A 57 -5.85 -18.03 -9.84
N MET A 58 -7.05 -17.62 -9.45
CA MET A 58 -7.23 -16.78 -8.26
C MET A 58 -6.98 -17.53 -6.96
N LEU A 59 -7.45 -18.76 -6.84
CA LEU A 59 -7.42 -19.51 -5.58
C LEU A 59 -6.16 -20.35 -5.40
N LEU A 60 -5.60 -20.90 -6.48
CA LEU A 60 -4.56 -21.93 -6.42
C LEU A 60 -3.23 -21.49 -7.04
N LEU A 61 -3.21 -20.38 -7.78
CA LEU A 61 -2.02 -19.81 -8.43
C LEU A 61 -1.90 -18.31 -8.13
N SER A 62 -2.26 -17.90 -6.92
CA SER A 62 -2.29 -16.49 -6.48
C SER A 62 -0.95 -15.80 -6.68
N ASP A 63 0.15 -16.44 -6.30
CA ASP A 63 1.51 -15.89 -6.38
C ASP A 63 1.99 -15.71 -7.83
N GLU A 64 1.43 -16.50 -8.75
CA GLU A 64 1.77 -16.47 -10.17
C GLU A 64 0.71 -15.77 -11.04
N ARG A 65 -0.32 -15.20 -10.47
CA ARG A 65 -1.49 -14.70 -11.23
C ARG A 65 -1.15 -13.67 -12.32
N PHE A 66 -0.08 -12.90 -12.13
CA PHE A 66 0.42 -11.90 -13.08
C PHE A 66 1.54 -12.42 -14.01
N VAL A 67 2.04 -13.63 -13.76
CA VAL A 67 3.10 -14.23 -14.58
C VAL A 67 2.48 -14.71 -15.89
N GLN A 68 2.92 -14.15 -17.02
CA GLN A 68 2.50 -14.60 -18.35
C GLN A 68 3.45 -15.70 -18.85
N SER A 69 3.14 -16.96 -18.57
CA SER A 69 3.91 -18.10 -19.06
C SER A 69 3.00 -19.24 -19.52
N TYR A 70 3.48 -20.02 -20.49
CA TYR A 70 2.78 -21.22 -20.95
C TYR A 70 2.70 -22.30 -19.86
N GLU A 71 3.69 -22.38 -19.00
CA GLU A 71 3.74 -23.32 -17.88
C GLU A 71 2.64 -23.00 -16.85
N ARG A 72 2.50 -21.75 -16.45
CA ARG A 72 1.39 -21.33 -15.59
C ARG A 72 0.03 -21.63 -16.25
N LYS A 73 -0.10 -21.35 -17.55
CA LYS A 73 -1.35 -21.62 -18.27
C LYS A 73 -1.68 -23.12 -18.34
N ALA A 74 -0.69 -23.97 -18.49
CA ALA A 74 -0.88 -25.43 -18.44
C ALA A 74 -1.36 -25.89 -17.04
N ARG A 75 -0.73 -25.36 -15.95
CA ARG A 75 -1.19 -25.63 -14.58
C ARG A 75 -2.62 -25.16 -14.35
N GLU A 76 -2.97 -23.98 -14.82
CA GLU A 76 -4.33 -23.41 -14.74
C GLU A 76 -5.36 -24.36 -15.39
N ILE A 77 -5.07 -24.90 -16.58
CA ILE A 77 -5.95 -25.84 -17.29
C ILE A 77 -6.14 -27.14 -16.51
N ILE A 78 -5.05 -27.71 -15.97
CA ILE A 78 -5.11 -28.96 -15.20
C ILE A 78 -5.94 -28.75 -13.92
N LEU A 79 -5.70 -27.65 -13.22
CA LEU A 79 -6.45 -27.31 -12.01
C LEU A 79 -7.94 -27.06 -12.32
N ALA A 80 -8.25 -26.36 -13.39
CA ALA A 80 -9.64 -26.13 -13.81
C ALA A 80 -10.37 -27.43 -14.15
N ALA A 81 -9.70 -28.40 -14.79
CA ALA A 81 -10.26 -29.72 -15.04
C ALA A 81 -10.54 -30.48 -13.72
N GLU A 82 -9.62 -30.42 -12.77
CA GLU A 82 -9.79 -31.08 -11.47
C GLU A 82 -10.90 -30.42 -10.63
N ILE A 83 -11.01 -29.08 -10.65
CA ILE A 83 -12.11 -28.35 -10.01
C ILE A 83 -13.44 -28.82 -10.58
N THR A 84 -13.59 -28.86 -11.92
CA THR A 84 -14.83 -29.29 -12.59
C THR A 84 -15.17 -30.75 -12.33
N ARG A 85 -14.15 -31.59 -12.04
CA ARG A 85 -14.38 -32.99 -11.67
C ARG A 85 -14.93 -33.15 -10.24
N ARG A 86 -14.60 -32.21 -9.33
CA ARG A 86 -14.95 -32.30 -7.91
C ARG A 86 -16.19 -31.49 -7.53
N TYR A 87 -16.45 -30.42 -8.23
CA TYR A 87 -17.53 -29.47 -7.93
C TYR A 87 -18.50 -29.37 -9.09
N THR A 88 -19.78 -29.15 -8.79
CA THR A 88 -20.77 -28.86 -9.82
C THR A 88 -20.52 -27.50 -10.49
N LYS A 89 -21.10 -27.28 -11.66
CA LYS A 89 -20.97 -25.98 -12.34
C LYS A 89 -21.56 -24.83 -11.51
N GLU A 90 -22.65 -25.08 -10.83
CA GLU A 90 -23.31 -24.13 -9.94
C GLU A 90 -22.36 -23.76 -8.77
N GLN A 91 -21.73 -24.75 -8.14
CA GLN A 91 -20.76 -24.51 -7.06
C GLN A 91 -19.54 -23.70 -7.55
N VAL A 92 -19.04 -24.00 -8.75
CA VAL A 92 -17.93 -23.25 -9.35
C VAL A 92 -18.33 -21.80 -9.65
N LEU A 93 -19.56 -21.59 -10.17
CA LEU A 93 -20.07 -20.25 -10.45
C LEU A 93 -20.26 -19.45 -9.15
N GLU A 94 -20.80 -20.08 -8.12
CA GLU A 94 -20.96 -19.47 -6.80
C GLU A 94 -19.62 -19.04 -6.20
N LEU A 95 -18.63 -19.93 -6.19
CA LEU A 95 -17.27 -19.60 -5.74
C LEU A 95 -16.67 -18.46 -6.56
N TYR A 96 -16.81 -18.50 -7.89
CA TYR A 96 -16.29 -17.46 -8.77
C TYR A 96 -16.88 -16.08 -8.45
N LEU A 97 -18.21 -15.99 -8.38
CA LEU A 97 -18.90 -14.72 -8.11
C LEU A 97 -18.63 -14.15 -6.73
N ASN A 98 -18.36 -15.02 -5.72
CA ASN A 98 -18.03 -14.59 -4.38
C ASN A 98 -16.56 -14.23 -4.20
N GLU A 99 -15.68 -14.62 -5.12
CA GLU A 99 -14.25 -14.53 -4.95
C GLU A 99 -13.58 -13.52 -5.89
N ILE A 100 -14.19 -13.21 -7.04
CA ILE A 100 -13.56 -12.36 -8.03
C ILE A 100 -13.51 -10.91 -7.61
N PHE A 101 -12.46 -10.20 -8.05
CA PHE A 101 -12.29 -8.78 -7.79
C PHE A 101 -13.04 -7.93 -8.82
N TYR A 102 -13.92 -7.05 -8.34
CA TYR A 102 -14.76 -6.15 -9.14
C TYR A 102 -14.22 -4.71 -9.23
N GLY A 103 -13.05 -4.42 -8.68
CA GLY A 103 -12.56 -3.04 -8.53
C GLY A 103 -13.01 -2.38 -7.22
N ASN A 104 -12.52 -1.17 -6.97
CA ASN A 104 -12.92 -0.35 -5.81
C ASN A 104 -12.96 -1.12 -4.48
N PHE A 105 -11.92 -1.90 -4.20
CA PHE A 105 -11.76 -2.78 -3.03
C PHE A 105 -12.85 -3.86 -2.86
N SER A 106 -13.68 -4.10 -3.88
CA SER A 106 -14.79 -5.05 -3.81
C SER A 106 -14.36 -6.44 -4.28
N TYR A 107 -14.15 -7.36 -3.35
CA TYR A 107 -14.03 -8.79 -3.60
C TYR A 107 -15.36 -9.47 -3.35
N GLY A 108 -15.82 -10.24 -4.33
CA GLY A 108 -17.13 -10.87 -4.33
C GLY A 108 -18.27 -9.92 -4.67
N ILE A 109 -19.35 -10.53 -5.13
CA ILE A 109 -20.47 -9.80 -5.73
C ILE A 109 -21.30 -9.01 -4.71
N GLU A 110 -21.42 -9.48 -3.47
CA GLU A 110 -22.16 -8.74 -2.44
C GLU A 110 -21.49 -7.40 -2.14
N ALA A 111 -20.16 -7.41 -1.93
CA ALA A 111 -19.40 -6.17 -1.74
C ALA A 111 -19.47 -5.25 -2.96
N ALA A 112 -19.42 -5.81 -4.17
CA ALA A 112 -19.52 -5.02 -5.40
C ALA A 112 -20.92 -4.40 -5.60
N ALA A 113 -21.98 -5.10 -5.25
CA ALA A 113 -23.36 -4.61 -5.31
C ALA A 113 -23.59 -3.48 -4.29
N GLU A 114 -23.07 -3.65 -3.07
CA GLU A 114 -23.15 -2.63 -2.02
C GLU A 114 -22.35 -1.39 -2.40
N THR A 115 -21.09 -1.55 -2.79
CA THR A 115 -20.18 -0.44 -3.14
C THR A 115 -20.67 0.36 -4.34
N SER A 116 -21.16 -0.31 -5.41
CA SER A 116 -21.52 0.38 -6.65
C SER A 116 -22.95 0.93 -6.65
N PHE A 117 -23.86 0.27 -5.92
CA PHE A 117 -25.30 0.54 -6.04
C PHE A 117 -26.04 0.60 -4.71
N ASN A 118 -25.37 0.43 -3.57
CA ASN A 118 -25.96 0.36 -2.25
C ASN A 118 -27.14 -0.65 -2.19
N THR A 119 -26.95 -1.82 -2.77
CA THR A 119 -27.92 -2.91 -2.86
C THR A 119 -27.26 -4.26 -2.57
N THR A 120 -28.05 -5.32 -2.48
CA THR A 120 -27.54 -6.69 -2.31
C THR A 120 -27.37 -7.41 -3.65
N ALA A 121 -26.52 -8.43 -3.70
CA ALA A 121 -26.33 -9.27 -4.89
C ALA A 121 -27.64 -9.91 -5.38
N ALA A 122 -28.57 -10.22 -4.48
CA ALA A 122 -29.88 -10.79 -4.80
C ALA A 122 -30.80 -9.82 -5.57
N ASN A 123 -30.68 -8.52 -5.29
CA ASN A 123 -31.58 -7.48 -5.80
C ASN A 123 -31.04 -6.77 -7.05
N LEU A 124 -29.89 -7.20 -7.59
CA LEU A 124 -29.33 -6.61 -8.80
C LEU A 124 -30.30 -6.73 -9.99
N THR A 125 -30.61 -5.59 -10.58
CA THR A 125 -31.39 -5.49 -11.83
C THR A 125 -30.51 -5.85 -13.04
N LEU A 126 -31.10 -5.95 -14.23
CA LEU A 126 -30.36 -6.29 -15.47
C LEU A 126 -29.21 -5.33 -15.75
N TRP A 127 -29.43 -4.01 -15.65
CA TRP A 127 -28.39 -3.01 -15.93
C TRP A 127 -27.27 -3.00 -14.89
N GLN A 128 -27.58 -3.23 -13.61
CA GLN A 128 -26.60 -3.35 -12.53
C GLN A 128 -25.77 -4.63 -12.66
N ALA A 129 -26.44 -5.74 -12.92
CA ALA A 129 -25.82 -7.05 -13.12
C ALA A 129 -24.87 -7.07 -14.32
N SER A 130 -25.30 -6.51 -15.46
CA SER A 130 -24.47 -6.43 -16.66
C SER A 130 -23.27 -5.51 -16.49
N PHE A 131 -23.40 -4.41 -15.71
CA PHE A 131 -22.29 -3.55 -15.35
C PHE A 131 -21.25 -4.32 -14.53
N LEU A 132 -21.66 -4.93 -13.42
CA LEU A 132 -20.74 -5.68 -12.54
C LEU A 132 -20.07 -6.83 -13.26
N ALA A 133 -20.79 -7.60 -14.07
CA ALA A 133 -20.22 -8.70 -14.84
C ALA A 133 -19.17 -8.27 -15.88
N GLY A 134 -19.15 -7.00 -16.26
CA GLY A 134 -18.15 -6.45 -17.18
C GLY A 134 -16.81 -6.13 -16.53
N LEU A 135 -16.77 -5.85 -15.21
CA LEU A 135 -15.59 -5.32 -14.50
C LEU A 135 -14.44 -6.33 -14.35
N PRO A 136 -14.67 -7.63 -14.08
CA PRO A 136 -13.58 -8.56 -13.75
C PRO A 136 -12.51 -8.75 -14.81
N GLN A 137 -12.79 -8.45 -16.07
CA GLN A 137 -11.82 -8.56 -17.16
C GLN A 137 -10.62 -7.63 -16.97
N ALA A 138 -10.89 -6.37 -16.58
CA ALA A 138 -9.88 -5.34 -16.35
C ALA A 138 -10.39 -4.30 -15.33
N PRO A 139 -10.47 -4.62 -14.03
CA PRO A 139 -11.15 -3.79 -13.04
C PRO A 139 -10.59 -2.37 -12.89
N ALA A 140 -9.29 -2.20 -13.14
CA ALA A 140 -8.65 -0.88 -13.09
C ALA A 140 -8.97 -0.03 -14.34
N GLU A 141 -9.14 -0.66 -15.50
CA GLU A 141 -9.48 0.04 -16.74
C GLU A 141 -10.97 0.38 -16.81
N TYR A 142 -11.82 -0.49 -16.26
CA TYR A 142 -13.28 -0.31 -16.18
C TYR A 142 -13.74 0.37 -14.89
N ASP A 143 -12.89 1.21 -14.30
CA ASP A 143 -13.29 2.05 -13.18
C ASP A 143 -14.14 3.23 -13.66
N VAL A 144 -15.43 3.22 -13.29
CA VAL A 144 -16.42 4.21 -13.72
C VAL A 144 -16.10 5.63 -13.23
N TYR A 145 -15.31 5.79 -12.18
CA TYR A 145 -14.93 7.09 -11.62
C TYR A 145 -13.77 7.74 -12.38
N THR A 146 -12.94 6.96 -13.06
CA THR A 146 -11.79 7.43 -13.83
C THR A 146 -11.97 7.30 -15.34
N ASN A 147 -12.68 6.26 -15.81
CA ASN A 147 -12.85 5.91 -17.23
C ASN A 147 -14.31 5.60 -17.57
N ARG A 148 -15.24 6.51 -17.25
CA ARG A 148 -16.68 6.31 -17.39
C ARG A 148 -17.10 5.80 -18.79
N ASP A 149 -16.65 6.46 -19.84
CA ASP A 149 -17.07 6.15 -21.21
C ASP A 149 -16.63 4.73 -21.60
N PHE A 150 -15.43 4.34 -21.25
CA PHE A 150 -14.88 3.02 -21.52
C PHE A 150 -15.63 1.93 -20.73
N THR A 151 -16.02 2.22 -19.50
CA THR A 151 -16.82 1.33 -18.66
C THR A 151 -18.23 1.15 -19.21
N LEU A 152 -18.86 2.23 -19.70
CA LEU A 152 -20.19 2.16 -20.35
C LEU A 152 -20.16 1.35 -21.66
N GLU A 153 -19.11 1.51 -22.48
CA GLU A 153 -18.89 0.70 -23.69
C GLU A 153 -18.74 -0.78 -23.34
N ARG A 154 -18.03 -1.10 -22.25
CA ARG A 154 -17.91 -2.46 -21.75
C ARG A 154 -19.27 -3.03 -21.34
N ASN A 155 -20.09 -2.28 -20.63
CA ASN A 155 -21.45 -2.68 -20.28
C ASN A 155 -22.32 -2.96 -21.51
N LYS A 156 -22.30 -2.08 -22.53
CA LYS A 156 -23.00 -2.30 -23.80
C LYS A 156 -22.57 -3.60 -24.47
N THR A 157 -21.28 -3.92 -24.41
CA THR A 157 -20.73 -5.19 -24.90
C THR A 157 -21.29 -6.39 -24.13
N VAL A 158 -21.34 -6.32 -22.79
CA VAL A 158 -21.92 -7.38 -21.95
C VAL A 158 -23.38 -7.62 -22.28
N LEU A 159 -24.17 -6.54 -22.34
CA LEU A 159 -25.60 -6.60 -22.70
C LEU A 159 -25.83 -7.21 -24.09
N LEU A 160 -25.00 -6.84 -25.07
CA LEU A 160 -25.05 -7.43 -26.41
C LEU A 160 -24.75 -8.93 -26.40
N LEU A 161 -23.74 -9.37 -25.66
CA LEU A 161 -23.40 -10.79 -25.51
C LEU A 161 -24.53 -11.57 -24.84
N MET A 162 -25.13 -11.02 -23.78
CA MET A 162 -26.29 -11.62 -23.12
C MET A 162 -27.49 -11.75 -24.10
N TYR A 163 -27.80 -10.69 -24.85
CA TYR A 163 -28.88 -10.69 -25.85
C TYR A 163 -28.63 -11.73 -26.95
N GLN A 164 -27.41 -11.77 -27.49
CA GLN A 164 -27.05 -12.79 -28.52
C GLN A 164 -27.21 -14.21 -27.98
N LEU A 165 -26.71 -14.47 -26.76
CA LEU A 165 -26.82 -15.79 -26.14
C LEU A 165 -28.26 -16.15 -25.84
N SER A 166 -29.09 -15.22 -25.38
CA SER A 166 -30.52 -15.41 -25.15
C SER A 166 -31.26 -15.79 -26.42
N ASN A 167 -30.95 -15.14 -27.54
CA ASN A 167 -31.57 -15.49 -28.84
C ASN A 167 -31.07 -16.84 -29.40
N GLU A 168 -29.75 -17.11 -29.27
CA GLU A 168 -29.12 -18.33 -29.77
C GLU A 168 -29.61 -19.59 -29.03
N LYS A 169 -29.77 -19.51 -27.71
CA LYS A 169 -30.13 -20.65 -26.84
C LYS A 169 -31.61 -20.66 -26.42
N ASN A 170 -32.43 -19.76 -26.93
CA ASN A 170 -33.82 -19.54 -26.50
C ASN A 170 -33.91 -19.36 -24.98
N CYS A 171 -33.31 -18.26 -24.52
CA CYS A 171 -33.00 -17.87 -23.14
C CYS A 171 -31.67 -18.41 -22.60
N ILE A 172 -31.13 -17.73 -21.58
CA ILE A 172 -29.89 -18.13 -20.88
C ILE A 172 -30.31 -19.04 -19.71
N HIS A 173 -29.92 -20.28 -19.76
CA HIS A 173 -30.19 -21.26 -18.71
C HIS A 173 -29.08 -21.32 -17.69
N ILE A 174 -29.44 -21.29 -16.41
CA ILE A 174 -28.54 -21.24 -15.25
C ILE A 174 -28.86 -22.47 -14.38
N GLY A 175 -28.20 -23.62 -14.67
CA GLY A 175 -28.51 -24.86 -13.99
C GLY A 175 -29.92 -25.41 -14.32
N GLU A 176 -30.33 -26.41 -13.57
CA GLU A 176 -31.64 -27.07 -13.78
C GLU A 176 -32.76 -26.47 -12.92
N GLU A 177 -32.41 -25.83 -11.79
CA GLU A 177 -33.38 -25.37 -10.78
C GLU A 177 -33.75 -23.87 -10.92
N LEU A 178 -33.00 -23.07 -11.65
CA LEU A 178 -33.23 -21.64 -11.78
C LEU A 178 -34.00 -21.30 -13.05
N MET A 179 -34.88 -20.31 -12.94
CA MET A 179 -35.64 -19.82 -14.11
C MET A 179 -34.69 -19.24 -15.15
N PRO A 180 -34.88 -19.57 -16.44
CA PRO A 180 -34.04 -19.03 -17.51
C PRO A 180 -34.23 -17.52 -17.66
N VAL A 181 -33.13 -16.81 -17.96
CA VAL A 181 -33.15 -15.38 -18.26
C VAL A 181 -33.33 -15.17 -19.76
N CYS A 182 -34.47 -14.61 -20.16
CA CYS A 182 -34.77 -14.27 -21.54
C CYS A 182 -34.68 -12.77 -21.73
N LEU A 183 -33.97 -12.32 -22.76
CA LEU A 183 -33.78 -10.91 -23.06
C LEU A 183 -34.26 -10.59 -24.47
N ASP A 184 -35.01 -9.52 -24.59
CA ASP A 184 -35.33 -8.92 -25.88
C ASP A 184 -34.49 -7.64 -26.14
N ALA A 185 -34.59 -7.13 -27.35
CA ALA A 185 -33.85 -5.96 -27.78
C ALA A 185 -34.25 -4.69 -27.00
N MET A 186 -35.51 -4.57 -26.59
CA MET A 186 -36.02 -3.39 -25.88
C MET A 186 -35.51 -3.38 -24.44
N GLN A 187 -35.55 -4.50 -23.72
CA GLN A 187 -35.00 -4.66 -22.38
C GLN A 187 -33.50 -4.39 -22.34
N THR A 188 -32.77 -4.88 -23.37
CA THR A 188 -31.32 -4.66 -23.48
C THR A 188 -30.97 -3.20 -23.69
N LEU A 189 -31.69 -2.50 -24.55
CA LEU A 189 -31.51 -1.07 -24.81
C LEU A 189 -31.89 -0.22 -23.59
N ASP A 190 -33.00 -0.53 -22.94
CA ASP A 190 -33.44 0.16 -21.73
C ASP A 190 -32.43 0.02 -20.60
N ALA A 191 -31.84 -1.17 -20.41
CA ALA A 191 -30.78 -1.40 -19.44
C ALA A 191 -29.53 -0.55 -19.73
N ALA A 192 -29.11 -0.44 -21.00
CA ALA A 192 -27.98 0.41 -21.39
C ALA A 192 -28.25 1.89 -21.14
N ASN A 193 -29.44 2.40 -21.52
CA ASN A 193 -29.81 3.79 -21.31
C ASN A 193 -29.95 4.13 -19.82
N THR A 194 -30.46 3.21 -19.02
CA THR A 194 -30.61 3.37 -17.57
C THR A 194 -29.24 3.53 -16.91
N LEU A 195 -28.27 2.72 -17.28
CA LEU A 195 -26.91 2.84 -16.76
C LEU A 195 -26.22 4.15 -17.22
N GLU A 196 -26.42 4.54 -18.48
CA GLU A 196 -25.86 5.77 -19.03
C GLU A 196 -26.36 7.02 -18.28
N ALA A 197 -27.64 6.98 -17.85
CA ALA A 197 -28.25 8.05 -17.06
C ALA A 197 -27.95 7.97 -15.55
N TYR A 198 -27.41 6.86 -15.07
CA TYR A 198 -27.13 6.68 -13.64
C TYR A 198 -25.89 7.47 -13.21
N GLU A 199 -26.02 8.24 -12.14
CA GLU A 199 -24.91 8.97 -11.53
C GLU A 199 -24.29 8.12 -10.42
N PHE A 200 -23.08 7.64 -10.66
CA PHE A 200 -22.32 6.92 -9.65
C PHE A 200 -21.81 7.91 -8.60
N THR A 201 -22.19 7.67 -7.37
CA THR A 201 -21.65 8.42 -6.23
C THR A 201 -20.43 7.66 -5.72
N LYS A 202 -19.26 8.28 -5.86
CA LYS A 202 -18.06 7.75 -5.21
C LYS A 202 -18.31 7.75 -3.72
N GLN A 203 -18.27 6.57 -3.12
CA GLN A 203 -18.22 6.52 -1.65
C GLN A 203 -16.84 7.02 -1.26
N ASP A 204 -16.78 8.26 -0.83
CA ASP A 204 -15.60 8.74 -0.12
C ASP A 204 -15.58 7.99 1.21
N PHE A 205 -14.81 6.92 1.26
CA PHE A 205 -14.40 6.36 2.53
C PHE A 205 -13.48 7.39 3.18
N GLU A 206 -14.08 8.26 3.96
CA GLU A 206 -13.33 9.19 4.78
C GLU A 206 -12.54 8.36 5.79
N MET A 207 -11.31 8.03 5.42
CA MET A 207 -10.40 7.31 6.32
C MET A 207 -10.10 8.23 7.50
N ARG A 208 -10.69 7.91 8.65
CA ARG A 208 -10.26 8.55 9.89
C ARG A 208 -8.82 8.13 10.17
N PHE A 209 -7.94 9.11 10.39
CA PHE A 209 -6.50 8.90 10.63
C PHE A 209 -5.77 8.17 9.48
N PRO A 210 -5.77 8.72 8.25
CA PRO A 210 -5.34 8.00 7.05
C PRO A 210 -3.88 7.54 7.10
N HIS A 211 -2.95 8.30 7.67
CA HIS A 211 -1.56 7.87 7.84
C HIS A 211 -1.43 6.60 8.70
N TRP A 212 -2.23 6.51 9.76
CA TRP A 212 -2.27 5.32 10.61
C TRP A 212 -2.84 4.12 9.87
N VAL A 213 -3.96 4.31 9.17
CA VAL A 213 -4.61 3.24 8.38
C VAL A 213 -3.64 2.68 7.34
N VAL A 214 -3.00 3.55 6.55
CA VAL A 214 -2.02 3.12 5.53
C VAL A 214 -0.81 2.43 6.16
N PHE A 215 -0.34 2.90 7.31
CA PHE A 215 0.75 2.26 8.04
C PHE A 215 0.38 0.84 8.50
N ILE A 216 -0.79 0.66 9.15
CA ILE A 216 -1.27 -0.66 9.57
C ILE A 216 -1.48 -1.59 8.36
N GLN A 217 -2.04 -1.07 7.27
CA GLN A 217 -2.17 -1.83 6.02
C GLN A 217 -0.82 -2.34 5.52
N SER A 218 0.21 -1.48 5.49
CA SER A 218 1.55 -1.87 5.04
C SER A 218 2.19 -2.95 5.93
N LEU A 219 1.94 -2.89 7.25
CA LEU A 219 2.39 -3.93 8.19
C LEU A 219 1.69 -5.27 7.92
N LEU A 220 0.39 -5.24 7.65
CA LEU A 220 -0.36 -6.45 7.32
C LEU A 220 0.11 -7.06 5.99
N GLU A 221 0.31 -6.23 4.97
CA GLU A 221 0.81 -6.66 3.65
C GLU A 221 2.23 -7.24 3.72
N SER A 222 3.02 -6.86 4.72
CA SER A 222 4.33 -7.47 4.99
C SER A 222 4.25 -8.87 5.60
N GLN A 223 3.12 -9.24 6.20
CA GLN A 223 2.92 -10.50 6.92
C GLN A 223 1.95 -11.45 6.21
N PHE A 224 1.01 -10.91 5.48
CA PHE A 224 -0.05 -11.65 4.79
C PHE A 224 -0.08 -11.23 3.32
N ASP A 225 -0.49 -12.15 2.45
CA ASP A 225 -0.80 -11.78 1.07
C ASP A 225 -2.05 -10.90 0.98
N SER A 226 -2.11 -10.06 -0.04
CA SER A 226 -3.20 -9.09 -0.21
C SER A 226 -4.58 -9.74 -0.29
N GLN A 227 -4.68 -10.97 -0.84
CA GLN A 227 -5.96 -11.66 -0.92
C GLN A 227 -6.44 -12.10 0.46
N THR A 228 -5.54 -12.58 1.31
CA THR A 228 -5.86 -12.94 2.69
C THR A 228 -6.38 -11.73 3.45
N ILE A 229 -5.74 -10.56 3.32
CA ILE A 229 -6.16 -9.33 4.01
C ILE A 229 -7.57 -8.93 3.61
N TYR A 230 -7.84 -8.85 2.30
CA TYR A 230 -9.12 -8.32 1.81
C TYR A 230 -10.29 -9.31 1.86
N ARG A 231 -10.02 -10.62 2.00
CA ARG A 231 -11.05 -11.67 1.99
C ARG A 231 -11.42 -12.21 3.36
N SER A 232 -10.50 -12.11 4.32
CA SER A 232 -10.68 -12.76 5.63
C SER A 232 -11.67 -12.04 6.55
N GLY A 233 -12.08 -10.81 6.21
CA GLY A 233 -12.95 -10.03 7.07
C GLY A 233 -12.31 -9.73 8.43
N PHE A 234 -11.00 -9.52 8.48
CA PHE A 234 -10.27 -9.25 9.71
C PHE A 234 -10.82 -8.02 10.43
N THR A 235 -11.02 -8.15 11.73
CA THR A 235 -11.12 -7.01 12.62
C THR A 235 -9.75 -6.78 13.26
N ILE A 236 -9.16 -5.62 13.00
CA ILE A 236 -7.79 -5.30 13.43
C ILE A 236 -7.86 -4.33 14.60
N TYR A 237 -7.40 -4.78 15.76
CA TYR A 237 -7.23 -3.93 16.93
C TYR A 237 -5.82 -3.36 16.94
N THR A 238 -5.71 -2.05 17.15
CA THR A 238 -4.44 -1.33 17.14
C THR A 238 -4.24 -0.59 18.45
N THR A 239 -3.03 -0.08 18.67
CA THR A 239 -2.66 0.68 19.86
C THR A 239 -2.98 2.17 19.79
N LEU A 240 -3.50 2.65 18.64
CA LEU A 240 -3.84 4.05 18.46
C LEU A 240 -4.85 4.52 19.52
N ASP A 241 -4.51 5.60 20.22
CA ASP A 241 -5.44 6.35 21.05
C ASP A 241 -6.08 7.46 20.21
N PRO A 242 -7.39 7.38 19.89
CA PRO A 242 -8.04 8.36 19.03
C PRO A 242 -8.04 9.79 19.61
N TYR A 243 -7.99 9.94 20.92
CA TYR A 243 -7.91 11.27 21.57
C TYR A 243 -6.52 11.87 21.41
N LEU A 244 -5.48 11.11 21.72
CA LEU A 244 -4.10 11.56 21.50
C LEU A 244 -3.79 11.82 20.03
N GLN A 245 -4.42 11.07 19.11
CA GLN A 245 -4.25 11.31 17.69
C GLN A 245 -4.82 12.66 17.27
N VAL A 246 -6.03 13.01 17.72
CA VAL A 246 -6.65 14.32 17.43
C VAL A 246 -5.82 15.45 18.02
N GLU A 247 -5.40 15.35 19.29
CA GLU A 247 -4.55 16.33 19.94
C GLU A 247 -3.21 16.53 19.20
N ALA A 248 -2.62 15.44 18.69
CA ALA A 248 -1.38 15.52 17.90
C ALA A 248 -1.59 16.18 16.53
N GLU A 249 -2.72 15.91 15.86
CA GLU A 249 -3.09 16.58 14.61
C GLU A 249 -3.30 18.08 14.83
N GLU A 250 -4.04 18.46 15.88
CA GLU A 250 -4.27 19.86 16.26
C GLU A 250 -2.96 20.56 16.60
N ALA A 251 -2.07 19.91 17.37
CA ALA A 251 -0.76 20.48 17.71
C ALA A 251 0.11 20.77 16.46
N VAL A 252 0.06 19.90 15.44
CA VAL A 252 0.76 20.15 14.16
C VAL A 252 0.18 21.38 13.47
N GLN A 253 -1.16 21.49 13.41
CA GLN A 253 -1.82 22.63 12.77
C GLN A 253 -1.51 23.94 13.50
N GLU A 254 -1.61 23.95 14.83
CA GLU A 254 -1.32 25.15 15.65
C GLU A 254 0.13 25.61 15.48
N GLN A 255 1.08 24.65 15.51
CA GLN A 255 2.50 24.97 15.34
C GLN A 255 2.80 25.54 13.95
N LEU A 256 2.23 24.96 12.89
CA LEU A 256 2.39 25.47 11.52
C LEU A 256 1.80 26.87 11.37
N ALA A 257 0.65 27.14 11.98
CA ALA A 257 0.05 28.48 11.97
C ALA A 257 0.97 29.54 12.61
N GLN A 258 1.73 29.17 13.65
CA GLN A 258 2.72 30.05 14.29
C GLN A 258 3.99 30.22 13.44
N MET A 259 4.29 29.27 12.56
CA MET A 259 5.52 29.23 11.75
C MET A 259 5.34 29.70 10.30
N THR A 260 4.24 30.38 9.97
CA THR A 260 3.97 30.88 8.61
C THR A 260 5.07 31.75 8.03
N GLY A 261 5.75 32.54 8.89
CA GLY A 261 6.91 33.36 8.49
C GLY A 261 8.22 32.59 8.23
N ASN A 262 8.25 31.29 8.54
CA ASN A 262 9.43 30.44 8.42
C ASN A 262 9.38 29.51 7.20
N ASN A 263 8.36 29.64 6.35
CA ASN A 263 8.11 28.72 5.20
C ASN A 263 7.94 27.25 5.62
N ALA A 264 7.48 26.97 6.84
CA ALA A 264 7.15 25.64 7.29
C ALA A 264 5.74 25.30 6.78
N THR A 265 5.62 24.25 5.96
CA THR A 265 4.36 23.87 5.31
C THR A 265 3.85 22.50 5.76
N ASN A 266 4.66 21.74 6.49
CA ASN A 266 4.30 20.39 6.91
C ASN A 266 4.94 20.03 8.26
N GLY A 267 4.38 19.02 8.95
CA GLY A 267 4.85 18.55 10.25
C GLY A 267 4.45 17.10 10.50
N ALA A 268 5.18 16.42 11.37
CA ALA A 268 4.90 15.04 11.77
C ALA A 268 5.08 14.87 13.30
N VAL A 269 4.28 13.98 13.87
CA VAL A 269 4.34 13.61 15.30
C VAL A 269 4.20 12.10 15.46
N ILE A 270 4.98 11.53 16.37
CA ILE A 270 4.75 10.19 16.92
C ILE A 270 4.69 10.31 18.45
N ALA A 271 3.66 9.74 19.06
CA ALA A 271 3.59 9.51 20.49
C ALA A 271 3.66 8.02 20.79
N MET A 272 4.52 7.64 21.74
CA MET A 272 4.75 6.25 22.12
C MET A 272 4.70 6.10 23.64
N ASP A 273 4.20 4.95 24.12
CA ASP A 273 4.41 4.55 25.50
C ASP A 273 5.85 4.03 25.66
N PRO A 274 6.70 4.70 26.45
CA PRO A 274 8.09 4.29 26.59
C PRO A 274 8.28 2.97 27.36
N LYS A 275 7.24 2.44 28.02
CA LYS A 275 7.30 1.18 28.75
C LYS A 275 6.98 -0.01 27.88
N THR A 276 6.02 0.14 26.95
CA THR A 276 5.52 -0.93 26.11
C THR A 276 6.07 -0.86 24.69
N GLY A 277 6.47 0.35 24.23
CA GLY A 277 6.81 0.62 22.83
C GLY A 277 5.59 0.79 21.92
N GLU A 278 4.39 0.80 22.48
CA GLU A 278 3.14 0.99 21.70
C GLU A 278 3.09 2.41 21.12
N ILE A 279 2.78 2.48 19.82
CA ILE A 279 2.53 3.75 19.14
C ILE A 279 1.10 4.17 19.44
N LEU A 280 0.93 5.27 20.14
CA LEU A 280 -0.37 5.80 20.58
C LEU A 280 -0.93 6.85 19.61
N SER A 281 -0.07 7.54 18.86
CA SER A 281 -0.45 8.53 17.86
C SER A 281 0.62 8.61 16.76
N MET A 282 0.17 8.82 15.51
CA MET A 282 1.03 8.99 14.34
C MET A 282 0.43 10.02 13.39
N VAL A 283 1.01 11.19 13.32
CA VAL A 283 0.72 12.23 12.33
C VAL A 283 1.85 12.23 11.31
N GLY A 284 1.57 11.86 10.09
CA GLY A 284 2.58 11.78 9.03
C GLY A 284 2.71 13.05 8.20
N SER A 285 1.66 13.87 8.16
CA SER A 285 1.64 15.19 7.50
C SER A 285 0.56 16.06 8.10
N ALA A 286 0.60 17.35 7.82
CA ALA A 286 -0.44 18.29 8.24
C ALA A 286 -1.81 18.01 7.60
N ASP A 287 -1.83 17.52 6.36
CA ASP A 287 -3.04 17.15 5.65
C ASP A 287 -2.71 16.05 4.62
N PHE A 288 -3.27 14.87 4.84
CA PHE A 288 -3.05 13.69 3.99
C PHE A 288 -3.51 13.91 2.54
N TYR A 289 -4.58 14.66 2.34
CA TYR A 289 -5.19 14.86 1.02
C TYR A 289 -4.62 16.05 0.26
N ASN A 290 -3.75 16.85 0.89
CA ASN A 290 -3.12 18.01 0.27
C ASN A 290 -1.91 17.62 -0.57
N ALA A 291 -2.05 17.66 -1.91
CA ALA A 291 -0.99 17.33 -2.86
C ALA A 291 0.17 18.35 -2.85
N ASP A 292 -0.09 19.62 -2.51
CA ASP A 292 0.91 20.69 -2.55
C ASP A 292 2.03 20.48 -1.51
N ILE A 293 1.71 19.82 -0.40
CA ILE A 293 2.67 19.44 0.64
C ILE A 293 3.12 17.98 0.55
N SER A 294 2.76 17.27 -0.52
CA SER A 294 2.94 15.80 -0.63
C SER A 294 2.31 15.07 0.56
N GLY A 295 1.08 15.41 0.91
CA GLY A 295 0.40 15.01 2.14
C GLY A 295 0.34 13.51 2.39
N GLN A 296 0.32 12.67 1.34
CA GLN A 296 0.33 11.21 1.46
C GLN A 296 1.67 10.62 1.89
N VAL A 297 2.77 11.41 1.83
CA VAL A 297 4.06 10.97 2.32
C VAL A 297 4.07 11.03 3.84
N ASN A 298 4.19 9.87 4.49
CA ASN A 298 4.30 9.79 5.94
C ASN A 298 5.70 10.23 6.40
N MET A 299 5.84 11.49 6.81
CA MET A 299 7.12 12.08 7.25
C MET A 299 7.64 11.45 8.53
N ALA A 300 6.79 10.78 9.32
CA ALA A 300 7.21 10.09 10.53
C ALA A 300 7.97 8.78 10.24
N LEU A 301 7.72 8.18 9.08
CA LEU A 301 8.34 6.92 8.65
C LEU A 301 9.46 7.10 7.64
N THR A 302 9.51 8.24 6.94
CA THR A 302 10.53 8.47 5.92
C THR A 302 11.92 8.58 6.53
N GLN A 303 12.89 7.88 5.94
CA GLN A 303 14.30 7.90 6.35
C GLN A 303 15.11 8.99 5.64
N THR A 304 14.47 10.04 5.17
CA THR A 304 15.12 11.11 4.38
C THR A 304 15.19 12.44 5.12
N ARG A 305 15.05 12.42 6.45
CA ARG A 305 15.07 13.64 7.27
C ARG A 305 16.29 13.69 8.16
N GLN A 306 16.94 14.85 8.15
CA GLN A 306 18.06 15.13 9.04
C GLN A 306 17.54 15.46 10.45
N PRO A 307 17.99 14.75 11.49
CA PRO A 307 17.52 14.98 12.86
C PRO A 307 18.02 16.30 13.47
N GLY A 308 19.00 16.93 12.86
CA GLY A 308 19.65 18.09 13.43
C GLY A 308 20.27 17.79 14.81
N SER A 309 20.22 18.74 15.73
CA SER A 309 20.73 18.57 17.07
C SER A 309 19.99 17.56 17.95
N ALA A 310 18.85 17.01 17.49
CA ALA A 310 18.15 15.97 18.23
C ALA A 310 18.96 14.67 18.34
N ILE A 311 20.01 14.50 17.52
CA ILE A 311 20.92 13.34 17.59
C ILE A 311 21.97 13.46 18.69
N LYS A 312 22.24 14.65 19.21
CA LYS A 312 23.29 14.90 20.21
C LYS A 312 23.18 14.06 21.48
N PRO A 313 21.97 13.80 22.04
CA PRO A 313 21.83 12.88 23.18
C PRO A 313 22.47 11.52 22.95
N LEU A 314 22.37 10.97 21.71
CA LEU A 314 22.97 9.69 21.36
C LEU A 314 24.50 9.79 21.33
N THR A 315 25.06 10.91 20.84
CA THR A 315 26.51 11.15 20.85
C THR A 315 27.06 11.15 22.25
N TYR A 316 26.39 11.86 23.18
CA TYR A 316 26.81 11.86 24.55
C TYR A 316 26.57 10.54 25.28
N LEU A 317 25.53 9.82 24.93
CA LEU A 317 25.30 8.46 25.43
C LEU A 317 26.44 7.52 25.04
N ALA A 318 26.91 7.58 23.77
CA ALA A 318 28.06 6.83 23.31
C ALA A 318 29.34 7.23 24.08
N ALA A 319 29.52 8.52 24.39
CA ALA A 319 30.63 8.98 25.19
C ALA A 319 30.54 8.48 26.65
N PHE A 320 29.33 8.34 27.21
CA PHE A 320 29.13 7.75 28.54
C PHE A 320 29.49 6.26 28.59
N GLU A 321 29.26 5.51 27.50
CA GLU A 321 29.74 4.11 27.40
C GLU A 321 31.28 4.04 27.40
N LYS A 322 31.97 5.16 27.14
CA LYS A 322 33.44 5.32 27.17
C LYS A 322 33.92 6.18 28.33
N ASP A 323 33.31 5.99 29.49
CA ASP A 323 33.72 6.59 30.79
C ASP A 323 33.50 8.12 30.95
N TRP A 324 32.87 8.77 30.00
CA TRP A 324 32.41 10.13 30.24
C TRP A 324 31.25 10.18 31.23
N THR A 325 31.06 11.33 31.85
CA THR A 325 29.95 11.60 32.78
C THR A 325 29.28 12.92 32.43
N PRO A 326 28.08 13.20 32.94
CA PRO A 326 27.46 14.51 32.79
C PRO A 326 28.29 15.68 33.33
N ALA A 327 29.26 15.40 34.21
CA ALA A 327 30.18 16.38 34.78
C ALA A 327 31.52 16.51 34.04
N THR A 328 31.75 15.68 33.01
CA THR A 328 32.95 15.75 32.17
C THR A 328 33.06 17.15 31.55
N LEU A 329 34.22 17.79 31.71
CA LEU A 329 34.49 19.12 31.16
C LEU A 329 34.96 19.04 29.71
N ILE A 330 34.38 19.89 28.88
CA ILE A 330 34.74 20.06 27.47
C ILE A 330 35.00 21.55 27.23
N TRP A 331 36.00 21.85 26.42
CA TRP A 331 36.28 23.23 26.02
C TRP A 331 35.47 23.62 24.80
N ASP A 332 34.51 24.52 24.95
CA ASP A 332 33.79 25.18 23.87
C ASP A 332 34.55 26.42 23.41
N VAL A 333 35.52 26.20 22.54
CA VAL A 333 36.41 27.22 21.96
C VAL A 333 36.53 26.98 20.46
N PRO A 334 36.97 28.00 19.68
CA PRO A 334 37.26 27.79 18.26
C PRO A 334 38.09 26.51 18.05
N ALA A 335 37.60 25.63 17.21
CA ALA A 335 38.24 24.35 16.96
C ALA A 335 38.09 23.97 15.47
N SER A 336 39.12 23.29 14.96
CA SER A 336 39.18 22.85 13.54
C SER A 336 39.45 21.35 13.52
N PHE A 337 38.59 20.61 12.88
CA PHE A 337 38.58 19.14 12.89
C PHE A 337 38.89 18.59 11.50
N PRO A 338 39.52 17.39 11.40
CA PRO A 338 39.43 16.60 10.17
C PRO A 338 37.95 16.19 9.94
N PRO A 339 37.39 16.41 8.74
CA PRO A 339 35.95 16.18 8.53
C PRO A 339 35.51 14.74 8.84
N SER A 340 36.31 13.75 8.49
CA SER A 340 36.07 12.33 8.79
C SER A 340 36.37 11.90 10.21
N GLY A 341 37.04 12.75 11.01
CA GLY A 341 37.60 12.37 12.31
C GLY A 341 38.98 11.70 12.22
N ASP A 342 39.46 11.31 11.03
CA ASP A 342 40.83 10.78 10.85
C ASP A 342 41.83 11.92 10.80
N PRO A 343 42.86 11.94 11.67
CA PRO A 343 43.90 12.95 11.65
C PRO A 343 44.65 13.09 10.32
N ASN A 344 44.68 12.05 9.52
CA ASN A 344 45.29 12.03 8.19
C ASN A 344 44.37 12.51 7.04
N ASP A 345 43.13 12.89 7.35
CA ASP A 345 42.18 13.39 6.34
C ASP A 345 42.71 14.71 5.74
N THR A 346 42.88 14.72 4.43
CA THR A 346 43.41 15.85 3.64
C THR A 346 42.34 16.80 3.12
N ASN A 347 41.05 16.50 3.38
CA ASN A 347 39.96 17.39 3.02
C ASN A 347 40.01 18.73 3.80
N PRO A 348 39.33 19.78 3.31
CA PRO A 348 39.24 21.04 4.05
C PRO A 348 38.72 20.82 5.46
N ARG A 349 39.38 21.50 6.41
CA ARG A 349 39.03 21.35 7.85
C ARG A 349 37.59 21.77 8.12
N TYR A 350 36.95 21.04 9.02
CA TYR A 350 35.61 21.33 9.50
C TYR A 350 35.67 22.24 10.75
N GLU A 351 35.07 23.42 10.64
CA GLU A 351 35.11 24.47 11.69
C GLU A 351 33.68 24.81 12.11
N PRO A 352 33.06 24.02 13.00
CA PRO A 352 31.71 24.28 13.47
C PRO A 352 31.66 25.53 14.36
N VAL A 353 30.51 26.22 14.27
CA VAL A 353 30.19 27.33 15.18
C VAL A 353 28.92 27.01 15.95
N ASN A 354 28.76 27.57 17.15
CA ASN A 354 27.51 27.46 17.88
C ASN A 354 26.41 28.30 17.23
N TYR A 355 25.15 27.95 17.50
CA TYR A 355 23.98 28.62 16.91
C TYR A 355 23.93 30.12 17.24
N ASP A 356 24.39 30.51 18.44
CA ASP A 356 24.46 31.90 18.91
C ASP A 356 25.73 32.64 18.42
N GLY A 357 26.61 31.97 17.68
CA GLY A 357 27.84 32.52 17.16
C GLY A 357 28.92 32.78 18.22
N ARG A 358 28.78 32.24 19.43
CA ARG A 358 29.68 32.45 20.58
C ARG A 358 30.36 31.17 21.01
N PHE A 359 31.44 31.33 21.79
CA PHE A 359 32.15 30.25 22.47
C PHE A 359 32.08 30.48 23.98
N HIS A 360 31.88 29.41 24.75
CA HIS A 360 31.52 29.50 26.18
C HIS A 360 32.62 29.03 27.11
N GLY A 361 33.79 28.66 26.56
CA GLY A 361 34.94 28.20 27.38
C GLY A 361 34.72 26.80 27.97
N PRO A 362 35.12 26.56 29.23
CA PRO A 362 34.93 25.26 29.88
C PRO A 362 33.45 25.05 30.23
N VAL A 363 32.84 24.04 29.65
CA VAL A 363 31.43 23.64 29.91
C VAL A 363 31.36 22.17 30.30
N THR A 364 30.39 21.77 31.11
CA THR A 364 30.13 20.36 31.38
C THR A 364 29.34 19.74 30.22
N VAL A 365 29.38 18.41 30.11
CA VAL A 365 28.48 17.69 29.15
C VAL A 365 27.01 18.06 29.37
N ARG A 366 26.61 18.21 30.65
CA ARG A 366 25.26 18.64 31.02
C ARG A 366 24.91 20.01 30.43
N ASP A 367 25.80 20.98 30.58
CA ASP A 367 25.57 22.33 30.05
C ASP A 367 25.61 22.34 28.52
N ALA A 368 26.55 21.58 27.93
CA ALA A 368 26.71 21.48 26.50
C ALA A 368 25.46 20.88 25.83
N LEU A 369 24.87 19.82 26.42
CA LEU A 369 23.66 19.21 25.94
C LEU A 369 22.44 20.10 26.15
N ALA A 370 22.27 20.70 27.32
CA ALA A 370 21.15 21.56 27.66
C ALA A 370 21.06 22.80 26.75
N ASN A 371 22.21 23.35 26.35
CA ASN A 371 22.27 24.49 25.44
C ASN A 371 22.55 24.11 23.98
N SER A 372 22.61 22.83 23.69
CA SER A 372 22.83 22.29 22.33
C SER A 372 24.10 22.85 21.65
N TYR A 373 25.20 23.06 22.40
CA TYR A 373 26.45 23.57 21.84
C TYR A 373 27.03 22.59 20.79
N ASN A 374 27.54 23.15 19.70
CA ASN A 374 27.99 22.36 18.55
C ASN A 374 29.41 21.83 18.75
N ILE A 375 30.35 22.68 19.17
CA ILE A 375 31.75 22.29 19.32
C ILE A 375 31.93 21.15 20.35
N PRO A 376 31.32 21.21 21.54
CA PRO A 376 31.35 20.10 22.49
C PRO A 376 30.80 18.79 21.94
N ALA A 377 29.69 18.83 21.12
CA ALA A 377 29.12 17.65 20.52
C ALA A 377 30.04 17.03 19.46
N VAL A 378 30.70 17.86 18.64
CA VAL A 378 31.70 17.40 17.66
C VAL A 378 32.89 16.76 18.36
N LYS A 379 33.39 17.36 19.44
CA LYS A 379 34.46 16.76 20.26
C LYS A 379 34.06 15.45 20.92
N ALA A 380 32.79 15.32 21.32
CA ALA A 380 32.28 14.08 21.87
C ALA A 380 32.25 12.98 20.80
N LEU A 381 31.80 13.30 19.57
CA LEU A 381 31.80 12.33 18.47
C LEU A 381 33.22 11.97 18.02
N GLU A 382 34.16 12.94 18.00
CA GLU A 382 35.55 12.66 17.70
C GLU A 382 36.17 11.70 18.75
N TYR A 383 35.84 11.88 20.03
CA TYR A 383 36.27 11.01 21.12
C TYR A 383 35.66 9.60 21.00
N VAL A 384 34.42 9.50 20.68
CA VAL A 384 33.69 8.21 20.51
C VAL A 384 34.19 7.45 19.29
N GLY A 385 34.42 8.13 18.18
CA GLY A 385 34.60 7.58 16.87
C GLY A 385 33.24 7.38 16.16
N ILE A 386 33.19 7.66 14.85
CA ILE A 386 31.97 7.48 14.04
C ILE A 386 31.70 5.99 13.83
N TYR A 387 32.76 5.27 13.46
CA TYR A 387 32.76 3.83 13.19
C TYR A 387 33.51 3.08 14.28
N ASP A 388 33.28 1.77 14.35
CA ASP A 388 34.06 0.89 15.24
C ASP A 388 35.55 0.92 14.84
N ASP A 389 36.44 0.96 15.84
CA ASP A 389 37.89 0.86 15.59
C ASP A 389 38.27 -0.61 15.35
N PRO A 390 38.66 -0.99 14.13
CA PRO A 390 38.99 -2.36 13.80
C PRO A 390 40.22 -2.90 14.59
N SER A 391 41.05 -2.00 15.16
CA SER A 391 42.24 -2.41 15.90
C SER A 391 41.91 -2.88 17.32
N THR A 392 40.80 -2.43 17.90
CA THR A 392 40.37 -2.81 19.26
C THR A 392 39.54 -4.09 19.27
N GLY A 393 38.86 -4.40 18.14
CA GLY A 393 37.88 -5.49 18.05
C GLY A 393 36.62 -5.24 18.88
N VAL A 394 36.43 -4.01 19.37
CA VAL A 394 35.23 -3.59 20.15
C VAL A 394 34.27 -2.82 19.23
N ALA A 395 33.01 -3.22 19.26
CA ALA A 395 31.96 -2.55 18.50
C ALA A 395 31.39 -1.38 19.32
N ASP A 396 32.10 -0.26 19.34
CA ASP A 396 31.87 0.89 20.26
C ASP A 396 31.74 2.23 19.53
N GLY A 397 31.73 2.26 18.22
CA GLY A 397 31.50 3.46 17.42
C GLY A 397 30.07 3.99 17.53
N PHE A 398 29.89 5.28 17.20
CA PHE A 398 28.58 5.93 17.22
C PHE A 398 27.53 5.19 16.35
N ILE A 399 27.91 4.76 15.15
CA ILE A 399 27.00 4.02 14.24
C ILE A 399 26.53 2.71 14.88
N ASN A 400 27.40 2.03 15.62
CA ASN A 400 27.05 0.80 16.33
C ASN A 400 26.01 1.09 17.43
N LEU A 401 26.23 2.12 18.25
CA LEU A 401 25.24 2.55 19.26
C LEU A 401 23.90 2.91 18.60
N ALA A 402 23.92 3.72 17.54
CA ALA A 402 22.71 4.11 16.82
C ALA A 402 21.92 2.90 16.35
N ARG A 403 22.60 1.89 15.78
CA ARG A 403 21.96 0.62 15.35
C ARG A 403 21.38 -0.18 16.52
N ARG A 404 22.08 -0.26 17.66
CA ARG A 404 21.56 -0.92 18.88
C ARG A 404 20.29 -0.24 19.41
N LEU A 405 20.13 1.06 19.16
CA LEU A 405 18.96 1.85 19.54
C LEU A 405 17.86 1.86 18.45
N GLY A 406 18.04 1.12 17.35
CA GLY A 406 17.02 0.98 16.30
C GLY A 406 17.22 1.89 15.07
N ILE A 407 18.20 2.79 15.06
CA ILE A 407 18.50 3.63 13.89
C ILE A 407 19.26 2.79 12.85
N THR A 408 18.54 2.26 11.88
CA THR A 408 19.10 1.37 10.84
C THR A 408 19.41 2.09 9.53
N SER A 409 19.01 3.34 9.37
CA SER A 409 19.18 4.14 8.15
C SER A 409 20.59 4.67 7.95
N LEU A 410 21.42 4.74 9.00
CA LEU A 410 22.79 5.21 8.90
C LEU A 410 23.72 4.12 8.36
N THR A 411 23.68 3.89 7.05
CA THR A 411 24.35 2.78 6.35
C THR A 411 25.59 3.19 5.54
N ARG A 412 25.84 4.49 5.37
CA ARG A 412 26.97 5.00 4.58
C ARG A 412 28.29 4.75 5.33
N SER A 413 29.38 4.61 4.59
CA SER A 413 30.74 4.46 5.12
C SER A 413 31.56 5.76 5.13
N ASP A 414 30.95 6.87 4.75
CA ASP A 414 31.60 8.18 4.57
C ASP A 414 30.98 9.29 5.43
N TYR A 415 30.37 8.93 6.57
CA TYR A 415 29.93 9.94 7.52
C TYR A 415 31.10 10.66 8.15
N GLY A 416 30.95 11.97 8.30
CA GLY A 416 31.92 12.83 8.99
C GLY A 416 31.43 13.28 10.38
N LEU A 417 32.24 14.08 11.05
CA LEU A 417 31.95 14.61 12.39
C LEU A 417 30.70 15.51 12.42
N SER A 418 30.23 16.01 11.29
CA SER A 418 28.95 16.70 11.18
C SER A 418 27.73 15.79 11.50
N LEU A 419 27.93 14.48 11.58
CA LEU A 419 26.88 13.52 11.93
C LEU A 419 26.20 13.85 13.26
N THR A 420 26.99 14.28 14.27
CA THR A 420 26.45 14.71 15.57
C THR A 420 25.60 15.99 15.51
N LEU A 421 25.64 16.71 14.39
CA LEU A 421 24.82 17.90 14.14
C LEU A 421 23.67 17.59 13.17
N GLY A 422 23.46 16.28 12.85
CA GLY A 422 22.38 15.82 11.99
C GLY A 422 22.78 15.59 10.54
N GLY A 423 24.07 15.39 10.24
CA GLY A 423 24.57 15.13 8.88
C GLY A 423 24.26 13.76 8.30
N GLY A 424 23.29 13.04 8.87
CA GLY A 424 22.77 11.77 8.39
C GLY A 424 21.25 11.73 8.49
N GLU A 425 20.59 11.05 7.55
CA GLU A 425 19.14 10.97 7.48
C GLU A 425 18.62 9.79 8.32
N VAL A 426 17.55 10.07 9.09
CA VAL A 426 16.88 9.09 9.97
C VAL A 426 15.35 9.23 9.84
N SER A 427 14.60 8.21 10.29
CA SER A 427 13.16 8.33 10.53
C SER A 427 12.88 8.87 11.93
N LEU A 428 11.66 9.34 12.15
CA LEU A 428 11.17 9.71 13.47
C LEU A 428 10.81 8.47 14.30
N LEU A 429 10.29 7.42 13.63
CA LEU A 429 10.01 6.08 14.19
C LEU A 429 11.22 5.17 14.04
#